data_c666d129bd168e288ceb7964e086257e
#
_entry.id   c666d129bd168e288ceb7964e086257e
#
_cell.length_a   1.000
_cell.length_b   1.000
_cell.length_c   1.000
_cell.angle_alpha   90.00
_cell.angle_beta   90.00
_cell.angle_gamma   90.00
#
_symmetry.space_group_name_H-M   'P 1'
#
loop_
_entity.id
_entity.type
_entity.pdbx_description
1 polymer ?
#
loop_
_entity_poly.entity_id
_entity_poly.type
_entity_poly.pdbx_seq_one_letter_code
_entity_poly.pdbx_strand_id
1 'polypeptide(L)'
;MNALDPAVWGPHYWFVLFSMAVTYPERPNDVTIKKYYDFIQNLPLFLPNHQIGNAFSELLDKYPVSPYLDKRESFIKWVHFLHNQINLRLNRDEVSLQEAVNAYYSNYKPKPVRMHEEFKYRRKLIYTAVAVTAAVGLYYMYYY
;
A
#
# COMPACT_ATOMS: atom_id res chain seq x y z
N MET A 1 2.04 18.24 21.36
CA MET A 1 2.46 16.85 21.07
C MET A 1 2.89 16.80 19.63
N ASN A 2 4.11 16.38 19.31
CA ASN A 2 4.50 16.18 17.91
C ASN A 2 3.62 15.06 17.33
N ALA A 3 3.04 15.30 16.14
CA ALA A 3 2.24 14.29 15.47
C ALA A 3 3.11 13.04 15.19
N LEU A 4 2.56 11.84 15.45
CA LEU A 4 3.25 10.59 15.20
C LEU A 4 3.52 10.44 13.69
N ASP A 5 4.72 9.98 13.33
CA ASP A 5 5.15 9.85 11.93
C ASP A 5 4.29 8.82 11.17
N PRO A 6 3.60 9.23 10.11
CA PRO A 6 2.82 8.33 9.26
C PRO A 6 3.64 7.23 8.57
N ALA A 7 4.95 7.41 8.42
CA ALA A 7 5.82 6.38 7.87
C ALA A 7 5.94 5.16 8.79
N VAL A 8 5.73 5.34 10.09
CA VAL A 8 5.80 4.26 11.09
C VAL A 8 4.46 3.52 11.20
N TRP A 9 3.38 4.24 11.50
CA TRP A 9 2.08 3.59 11.77
C TRP A 9 1.26 3.29 10.51
N GLY A 10 1.43 4.08 9.44
CA GLY A 10 0.64 3.98 8.22
C GLY A 10 0.65 2.60 7.57
N PRO A 11 1.82 1.94 7.39
CA PRO A 11 1.88 0.58 6.83
C PRO A 11 1.04 -0.45 7.60
N HIS A 12 0.92 -0.29 8.93
CA HIS A 12 0.13 -1.19 9.77
C HIS A 12 -1.38 -0.99 9.57
N TYR A 13 -1.84 0.25 9.44
CA TYR A 13 -3.24 0.55 9.11
C TYR A 13 -3.60 0.04 7.72
N TRP A 14 -2.74 0.24 6.72
CA TRP A 14 -2.96 -0.30 5.38
C TRP A 14 -2.95 -1.83 5.37
N PHE A 15 -2.08 -2.46 6.14
CA PHE A 15 -2.09 -3.93 6.29
C PHE A 15 -3.45 -4.42 6.83
N VAL A 16 -4.01 -3.76 7.85
CA VAL A 16 -5.34 -4.11 8.39
C VAL A 16 -6.43 -3.90 7.33
N LEU A 17 -6.44 -2.74 6.65
CA LEU A 17 -7.44 -2.45 5.62
C LEU A 17 -7.39 -3.44 4.45
N PHE A 18 -6.18 -3.79 3.97
CA PHE A 18 -6.02 -4.82 2.95
C PHE A 18 -6.44 -6.20 3.46
N SER A 19 -6.14 -6.56 4.72
CA SER A 19 -6.63 -7.81 5.32
C SER A 19 -8.15 -7.90 5.31
N MET A 20 -8.81 -6.82 5.71
CA MET A 20 -10.27 -6.72 5.67
C MET A 20 -10.81 -6.85 4.24
N ALA A 21 -10.16 -6.21 3.27
CA ALA A 21 -10.60 -6.22 1.89
C ALA A 21 -10.45 -7.61 1.23
N VAL A 22 -9.31 -8.29 1.40
CA VAL A 22 -9.08 -9.61 0.81
C VAL A 22 -9.89 -10.72 1.47
N THR A 23 -10.33 -10.52 2.72
CA THR A 23 -11.20 -11.47 3.43
C THR A 23 -12.69 -11.10 3.36
N TYR A 24 -13.03 -9.98 2.70
CA TYR A 24 -14.41 -9.57 2.52
C TYR A 24 -15.22 -10.64 1.77
N PRO A 25 -16.48 -10.92 2.15
CA PRO A 25 -17.30 -11.91 1.44
C PRO A 25 -17.53 -11.55 -0.04
N GLU A 26 -17.60 -12.57 -0.91
CA GLU A 26 -18.01 -12.37 -2.30
C GLU A 26 -19.47 -11.96 -2.44
N ARG A 27 -20.31 -12.40 -1.48
CA ARG A 27 -21.72 -12.07 -1.39
C ARG A 27 -22.02 -11.66 0.05
N PRO A 28 -21.76 -10.39 0.41
CA PRO A 28 -22.00 -9.91 1.74
C PRO A 28 -23.51 -9.78 1.99
N ASN A 29 -23.93 -10.02 3.22
CA ASN A 29 -25.28 -9.68 3.68
C ASN A 29 -25.32 -8.23 4.19
N ASP A 30 -26.53 -7.69 4.40
CA ASP A 30 -26.74 -6.29 4.84
C ASP A 30 -26.03 -5.97 6.17
N VAL A 31 -25.98 -6.94 7.08
CA VAL A 31 -25.31 -6.76 8.39
C VAL A 31 -23.81 -6.60 8.17
N THR A 32 -23.21 -7.42 7.31
CA THR A 32 -21.79 -7.31 6.96
C THR A 32 -21.50 -5.97 6.30
N ILE A 33 -22.28 -5.59 5.28
CA ILE A 33 -22.16 -4.30 4.58
C ILE A 33 -22.19 -3.16 5.59
N LYS A 34 -23.20 -3.15 6.47
CA LYS A 34 -23.34 -2.10 7.49
C LYS A 34 -22.13 -2.02 8.42
N LYS A 35 -21.61 -3.17 8.91
CA LYS A 35 -20.48 -3.20 9.84
C LYS A 35 -19.18 -2.69 9.19
N TYR A 36 -18.93 -3.06 7.95
CA TYR A 36 -17.78 -2.56 7.20
C TYR A 36 -17.92 -1.07 6.90
N TYR A 37 -19.10 -0.63 6.50
CA TYR A 37 -19.39 0.79 6.32
C TYR A 37 -19.13 1.57 7.61
N ASP A 38 -19.72 1.16 8.74
CA ASP A 38 -19.54 1.82 10.03
C ASP A 38 -18.07 1.88 10.44
N PHE A 39 -17.30 0.79 10.22
CA PHE A 39 -15.87 0.77 10.51
C PHE A 39 -15.09 1.79 9.66
N ILE A 40 -15.31 1.79 8.35
CA ILE A 40 -14.62 2.71 7.42
C ILE A 40 -14.95 4.16 7.74
N GLN A 41 -16.22 4.48 8.00
CA GLN A 41 -16.65 5.85 8.31
C GLN A 41 -16.06 6.37 9.63
N ASN A 42 -15.83 5.51 10.59
CA ASN A 42 -15.25 5.90 11.89
C ASN A 42 -13.71 5.82 11.91
N LEU A 43 -13.07 5.20 10.92
CA LEU A 43 -11.61 5.02 10.89
C LEU A 43 -10.82 6.33 11.06
N PRO A 44 -11.20 7.46 10.44
CA PRO A 44 -10.47 8.73 10.60
C PRO A 44 -10.27 9.16 12.06
N LEU A 45 -11.22 8.84 12.94
CA LEU A 45 -11.17 9.18 14.37
C LEU A 45 -10.06 8.43 15.13
N PHE A 46 -9.63 7.29 14.58
CA PHE A 46 -8.64 6.39 15.21
C PHE A 46 -7.25 6.54 14.61
N LEU A 47 -7.07 7.42 13.61
CA LEU A 47 -5.75 7.68 13.03
C LEU A 47 -4.92 8.57 13.96
N PRO A 48 -3.64 8.20 14.21
CA PRO A 48 -2.78 8.93 15.16
C PRO A 48 -2.42 10.36 14.76
N ASN A 49 -2.67 10.74 13.52
CA ASN A 49 -2.40 12.06 12.96
C ASN A 49 -3.70 12.72 12.48
N HIS A 50 -4.12 13.81 13.15
CA HIS A 50 -5.35 14.51 12.85
C HIS A 50 -5.41 15.09 11.43
N GLN A 51 -4.28 15.54 10.86
CA GLN A 51 -4.25 16.05 9.49
C GLN A 51 -4.56 14.94 8.48
N ILE A 52 -4.01 13.74 8.70
CA ILE A 52 -4.30 12.57 7.87
C ILE A 52 -5.73 12.08 8.13
N GLY A 53 -6.20 12.10 9.38
CA GLY A 53 -7.59 11.77 9.71
C GLY A 53 -8.58 12.67 8.97
N ASN A 54 -8.38 13.98 8.98
CA ASN A 54 -9.20 14.93 8.25
C ASN A 54 -9.14 14.71 6.73
N ALA A 55 -7.92 14.50 6.19
CA ALA A 55 -7.72 14.18 4.78
C ALA A 55 -8.43 12.89 4.37
N PHE A 56 -8.44 11.89 5.27
CA PHE A 56 -9.15 10.63 5.05
C PHE A 56 -10.67 10.86 5.06
N SER A 57 -11.21 11.66 6.01
CA SER A 57 -12.62 12.02 6.03
C SER A 57 -13.08 12.72 4.75
N GLU A 58 -12.31 13.69 4.26
CA GLU A 58 -12.60 14.37 2.97
C GLU A 58 -12.63 13.39 1.79
N LEU A 59 -11.75 12.37 1.80
CA LEU A 59 -11.76 11.34 0.77
C LEU A 59 -12.98 10.43 0.88
N LEU A 60 -13.45 10.11 2.09
CA LEU A 60 -14.67 9.33 2.28
C LEU A 60 -15.91 10.08 1.81
N ASP A 61 -15.96 11.39 2.01
CA ASP A 61 -17.05 12.24 1.51
C ASP A 61 -17.06 12.30 -0.02
N LYS A 62 -15.88 12.44 -0.62
CA LYS A 62 -15.72 12.52 -2.08
C LYS A 62 -15.88 11.17 -2.78
N TYR A 63 -15.43 10.10 -2.15
CA TYR A 63 -15.38 8.74 -2.69
C TYR A 63 -15.98 7.74 -1.68
N PRO A 64 -17.32 7.77 -1.48
CA PRO A 64 -17.98 6.94 -0.47
C PRO A 64 -17.74 5.45 -0.73
N VAL A 65 -17.55 4.68 0.34
CA VAL A 65 -17.28 3.23 0.26
C VAL A 65 -18.51 2.41 -0.13
N SER A 66 -19.72 2.92 0.12
CA SER A 66 -20.98 2.18 -0.02
C SER A 66 -21.13 1.44 -1.36
N PRO A 67 -20.84 2.06 -2.54
CA PRO A 67 -20.99 1.36 -3.82
C PRO A 67 -20.01 0.20 -4.03
N TYR A 68 -18.96 0.14 -3.23
CA TYR A 68 -17.87 -0.84 -3.35
C TYR A 68 -17.96 -1.97 -2.32
N LEU A 69 -19.00 -1.97 -1.48
CA LEU A 69 -19.29 -3.04 -0.54
C LEU A 69 -20.23 -4.11 -1.13
N ASP A 70 -20.43 -4.12 -2.45
CA ASP A 70 -21.22 -5.12 -3.18
C ASP A 70 -20.52 -6.48 -3.23
N LYS A 71 -19.18 -6.49 -3.35
CA LYS A 71 -18.36 -7.71 -3.41
C LYS A 71 -16.89 -7.43 -3.07
N ARG A 72 -16.13 -8.50 -2.80
CA ARG A 72 -14.71 -8.44 -2.43
C ARG A 72 -13.86 -7.67 -3.42
N GLU A 73 -13.98 -7.95 -4.71
CA GLU A 73 -13.17 -7.32 -5.75
C GLU A 73 -13.35 -5.80 -5.78
N SER A 74 -14.58 -5.32 -5.67
CA SER A 74 -14.89 -3.89 -5.62
C SER A 74 -14.26 -3.23 -4.41
N PHE A 75 -14.36 -3.88 -3.25
CA PHE A 75 -13.81 -3.35 -2.00
C PHE A 75 -12.27 -3.32 -2.01
N ILE A 76 -11.60 -4.35 -2.56
CA ILE A 76 -10.13 -4.33 -2.75
C ILE A 76 -9.71 -3.14 -3.64
N LYS A 77 -10.38 -2.93 -4.77
CA LYS A 77 -10.08 -1.82 -5.68
C LYS A 77 -10.27 -0.46 -5.00
N TRP A 78 -11.33 -0.32 -4.20
CA TRP A 78 -11.59 0.90 -3.46
C TRP A 78 -10.53 1.18 -2.39
N VAL A 79 -10.16 0.19 -1.59
CA VAL A 79 -9.09 0.32 -0.58
C VAL A 79 -7.76 0.71 -1.24
N HIS A 80 -7.41 0.06 -2.36
CA HIS A 80 -6.22 0.40 -3.14
C HIS A 80 -6.27 1.83 -3.68
N PHE A 81 -7.40 2.25 -4.25
CA PHE A 81 -7.59 3.62 -4.72
C PHE A 81 -7.38 4.63 -3.59
N LEU A 82 -7.98 4.40 -2.43
CA LEU A 82 -7.85 5.28 -1.28
C LEU A 82 -6.41 5.34 -0.76
N HIS A 83 -5.70 4.21 -0.77
CA HIS A 83 -4.27 4.15 -0.45
C HIS A 83 -3.46 5.09 -1.34
N ASN A 84 -3.67 5.04 -2.65
CA ASN A 84 -2.97 5.92 -3.59
C ASN A 84 -3.35 7.40 -3.40
N GLN A 85 -4.61 7.71 -3.09
CA GLN A 85 -5.00 9.09 -2.77
C GLN A 85 -4.28 9.65 -1.53
N ILE A 86 -4.05 8.83 -0.52
CA ILE A 86 -3.25 9.21 0.66
C ILE A 86 -1.76 9.30 0.31
N ASN A 87 -1.23 8.39 -0.52
CA ASN A 87 0.16 8.46 -1.00
C ASN A 87 0.43 9.80 -1.71
N LEU A 88 -0.43 10.20 -2.63
CA LEU A 88 -0.32 11.48 -3.34
C LEU A 88 -0.32 12.67 -2.38
N ARG A 89 -1.16 12.69 -1.35
CA ARG A 89 -1.16 13.74 -0.32
C ARG A 89 0.11 13.77 0.53
N LEU A 90 0.79 12.63 0.64
CA LEU A 90 2.08 12.50 1.34
C LEU A 90 3.29 12.68 0.42
N ASN A 91 3.10 13.13 -0.83
CA ASN A 91 4.12 13.24 -1.88
C ASN A 91 4.87 11.91 -2.11
N ARG A 92 4.13 10.79 -2.10
CA ARG A 92 4.62 9.45 -2.43
C ARG A 92 4.06 9.01 -3.76
N ASP A 93 4.80 8.12 -4.43
CA ASP A 93 4.35 7.54 -5.70
C ASP A 93 3.10 6.65 -5.52
N GLU A 94 2.30 6.58 -6.57
CA GLU A 94 1.22 5.61 -6.66
C GLU A 94 1.78 4.21 -6.88
N VAL A 95 1.09 3.23 -6.31
CA VAL A 95 1.44 1.80 -6.42
C VAL A 95 0.37 1.12 -7.28
N SER A 96 0.74 0.24 -8.17
CA SER A 96 -0.25 -0.56 -8.92
C SER A 96 -1.00 -1.53 -7.98
N LEU A 97 -2.23 -1.90 -8.35
CA LEU A 97 -3.02 -2.88 -7.57
C LEU A 97 -2.26 -4.20 -7.39
N GLN A 98 -1.58 -4.66 -8.45
CA GLN A 98 -0.82 -5.91 -8.40
C GLN A 98 0.35 -5.82 -7.41
N GLU A 99 1.07 -4.70 -7.39
CA GLU A 99 2.16 -4.47 -6.44
C GLU A 99 1.64 -4.38 -5.00
N ALA A 100 0.53 -3.66 -4.76
CA ALA A 100 -0.08 -3.55 -3.45
C ALA A 100 -0.52 -4.91 -2.90
N VAL A 101 -1.17 -5.74 -3.73
CA VAL A 101 -1.60 -7.09 -3.37
C VAL A 101 -0.39 -8.01 -3.14
N ASN A 102 0.63 -7.94 -3.99
CA ASN A 102 1.86 -8.71 -3.82
C ASN A 102 2.61 -8.32 -2.53
N ALA A 103 2.69 -7.03 -2.23
CA ALA A 103 3.29 -6.51 -1.00
C ALA A 103 2.53 -7.03 0.24
N TYR A 104 1.20 -7.01 0.19
CA TYR A 104 0.38 -7.57 1.26
C TYR A 104 0.69 -9.06 1.49
N TYR A 105 0.61 -9.90 0.45
CA TYR A 105 0.87 -11.34 0.59
C TYR A 105 2.33 -11.69 0.89
N SER A 106 3.28 -10.82 0.58
CA SER A 106 4.69 -11.03 0.93
C SER A 106 4.91 -11.15 2.45
N ASN A 107 4.02 -10.53 3.27
CA ASN A 107 4.10 -10.64 4.73
C ASN A 107 3.83 -12.06 5.25
N TYR A 108 3.13 -12.89 4.47
CA TYR A 108 2.82 -14.29 4.83
C TYR A 108 3.88 -15.28 4.35
N LYS A 109 4.86 -14.84 3.54
CA LYS A 109 5.97 -15.71 3.13
C LYS A 109 6.86 -16.03 4.33
N PRO A 110 7.36 -17.26 4.46
CA PRO A 110 8.32 -17.62 5.50
C PRO A 110 9.54 -16.69 5.48
N LYS A 111 10.04 -16.29 6.66
CA LYS A 111 11.20 -15.38 6.79
C LYS A 111 12.41 -15.76 5.92
N PRO A 112 12.83 -17.07 5.84
CA PRO A 112 13.95 -17.48 4.99
C PRO A 112 13.72 -17.18 3.50
N VAL A 113 12.47 -17.35 3.02
CA VAL A 113 12.11 -17.08 1.60
C VAL A 113 12.20 -15.61 1.30
N ARG A 114 11.65 -14.74 2.18
CA ARG A 114 11.73 -13.29 2.02
C ARG A 114 13.18 -12.79 2.00
N MET A 115 13.99 -13.25 2.95
CA MET A 115 15.42 -12.90 3.01
C MET A 115 16.15 -13.31 1.73
N HIS A 116 15.88 -14.51 1.22
CA HIS A 116 16.50 -14.98 -0.02
C HIS A 116 16.12 -14.11 -1.24
N GLU A 117 14.85 -13.73 -1.36
CA GLU A 117 14.37 -12.85 -2.42
C GLU A 117 15.02 -11.46 -2.33
N GLU A 118 15.12 -10.87 -1.12
CA GLU A 118 15.79 -9.60 -0.90
C GLU A 118 17.28 -9.65 -1.25
N PHE A 119 18.00 -10.71 -0.83
CA PHE A 119 19.41 -10.90 -1.19
C PHE A 119 19.60 -11.08 -2.69
N LYS A 120 18.73 -11.82 -3.36
CA LYS A 120 18.76 -12.00 -4.81
C LYS A 120 18.56 -10.68 -5.54
N TYR A 121 17.62 -9.85 -5.09
CA TYR A 121 17.37 -8.53 -5.67
C TYR A 121 18.57 -7.58 -5.47
N ARG A 122 19.09 -7.47 -4.24
CA ARG A 122 20.28 -6.64 -3.94
C ARG A 122 21.48 -7.07 -4.77
N ARG A 123 21.74 -8.36 -4.91
CA ARG A 123 22.82 -8.90 -5.72
C ARG A 123 22.65 -8.53 -7.20
N LYS A 124 21.43 -8.60 -7.73
CA LYS A 124 21.12 -8.17 -9.10
C LYS A 124 21.43 -6.68 -9.30
N LEU A 125 21.03 -5.82 -8.39
CA LEU A 125 21.34 -4.38 -8.45
C LEU A 125 22.84 -4.11 -8.45
N ILE A 126 23.60 -4.78 -7.58
CA ILE A 126 25.05 -4.64 -7.52
C ILE A 126 25.69 -5.04 -8.86
N TYR A 127 25.31 -6.18 -9.41
CA TYR A 127 25.86 -6.64 -10.70
C TYR A 127 25.52 -5.68 -11.85
N THR A 128 24.30 -5.12 -11.86
CA THR A 128 23.91 -4.12 -12.85
C THR A 128 24.76 -2.85 -12.72
N ALA A 129 24.96 -2.35 -11.50
CA ALA A 129 25.78 -1.18 -11.24
C ALA A 129 27.24 -1.40 -11.69
N VAL A 130 27.84 -2.56 -11.35
CA VAL A 130 29.21 -2.92 -11.78
C VAL A 130 29.30 -3.00 -13.31
N ALA A 131 28.32 -3.60 -13.98
CA ALA A 131 28.31 -3.68 -15.44
C ALA A 131 28.25 -2.29 -16.11
N VAL A 132 27.41 -1.40 -15.57
CA VAL A 132 27.29 -0.02 -16.05
C VAL A 132 28.59 0.75 -15.85
N THR A 133 29.21 0.67 -14.66
CA THR A 133 30.50 1.36 -14.41
C THR A 133 31.63 0.83 -15.29
N ALA A 134 31.69 -0.48 -15.52
CA ALA A 134 32.65 -1.09 -16.42
C ALA A 134 32.46 -0.61 -17.88
N ALA A 135 31.21 -0.56 -18.36
CA ALA A 135 30.87 -0.09 -19.69
C ALA A 135 31.26 1.38 -19.88
N VAL A 136 31.00 2.23 -18.88
CA VAL A 136 31.40 3.65 -18.90
C VAL A 136 32.92 3.77 -18.90
N GLY A 137 33.64 3.00 -18.08
CA GLY A 137 35.10 2.99 -18.06
C GLY A 137 35.71 2.59 -19.40
N LEU A 138 35.21 1.53 -20.05
CA LEU A 138 35.61 1.10 -21.38
C LEU A 138 35.36 2.17 -22.45
N TYR A 139 34.20 2.85 -22.38
CA TYR A 139 33.87 3.94 -23.26
C TYR A 139 34.90 5.08 -23.16
N TYR A 140 35.26 5.52 -21.96
CA TYR A 140 36.26 6.55 -21.76
C TYR A 140 37.65 6.10 -22.22
N MET A 141 38.08 4.86 -21.97
CA MET A 141 39.34 4.32 -22.45
C MET A 141 39.44 4.24 -23.99
N TYR A 142 38.29 4.07 -24.66
CA TYR A 142 38.29 4.00 -26.14
C TYR A 142 38.27 5.37 -26.80
N TYR A 143 37.69 6.39 -26.17
CA TYR A 143 37.53 7.72 -26.77
C TYR A 143 38.54 8.78 -26.28
N TYR A 144 39.27 8.48 -25.21
CA TYR A 144 40.31 9.35 -24.63
C TYR A 144 41.65 8.61 -24.48
#